data_c2e76256d87010d6c51751be7c6992e5
#
_entry.id   c2e76256d87010d6c51751be7c6992e5
#
_cell.length_a   1.000
_cell.length_b   1.000
_cell.length_c   1.000
_cell.angle_alpha   90.00
_cell.angle_beta   90.00
_cell.angle_gamma   90.00
#
_symmetry.space_group_name_H-M   'P 1'
#
loop_
_entity.id
_entity.type
_entity.pdbx_description
1 polymer ?
#
loop_
_entity_poly.entity_id
_entity_poly.type
_entity_poly.pdbx_seq_one_letter_code
_entity_poly.pdbx_strand_id
1 'polypeptide(L)'
;MVDETLPTGLCAVLITNNDRSMVTDLLAANAYKIDHLKTPKIWSLVEKATCFYVGGYFLTVSPPSAMLIAEHALAKGKPFTLNLSAPFIPEFFKEPLMSLLPFTDVLFGNETEAQSFAKSLGYETSDLKEIAKRVCELPKSNSKPRIVVFTQGSKETIVATGGKITSYPIIPLAKEKIIDTTGAGDAFTGGFLSQYLLNEPIEKCVAAGNYVACQVIQRDGPSYPNEPHSFKF
;
A
#
# COMPACT_ATOMS: atom_id res chain seq x y z
N MET A 1 -17.85 -2.70 10.84
CA MET A 1 -19.17 -2.04 11.12
C MET A 1 -20.17 -2.69 10.20
N VAL A 2 -21.31 -3.06 10.68
CA VAL A 2 -22.46 -3.44 9.86
C VAL A 2 -23.38 -2.23 9.83
N ASP A 3 -23.84 -1.85 8.65
CA ASP A 3 -24.88 -0.82 8.47
C ASP A 3 -26.16 -1.54 8.08
N GLU A 4 -27.25 -1.29 8.82
CA GLU A 4 -28.53 -1.98 8.59
C GLU A 4 -29.39 -1.27 7.53
N THR A 5 -29.00 -0.07 7.12
CA THR A 5 -29.77 0.77 6.19
C THR A 5 -29.17 0.84 4.79
N LEU A 6 -27.85 0.63 4.67
CA LEU A 6 -27.13 0.70 3.41
C LEU A 6 -26.59 -0.69 3.02
N PRO A 7 -26.71 -1.08 1.75
CA PRO A 7 -26.14 -2.32 1.26
C PRO A 7 -24.61 -2.26 1.22
N THR A 8 -23.99 -3.42 1.17
CA THR A 8 -22.53 -3.55 0.98
C THR A 8 -22.09 -2.88 -0.32
N GLY A 9 -20.96 -2.19 -0.31
CA GLY A 9 -20.36 -1.59 -1.49
C GLY A 9 -20.10 -2.61 -2.60
N LEU A 10 -20.21 -2.16 -3.83
CA LEU A 10 -20.06 -2.97 -5.04
C LEU A 10 -18.98 -2.37 -5.93
N CYS A 11 -18.24 -3.23 -6.62
CA CYS A 11 -17.28 -2.84 -7.64
C CYS A 11 -17.52 -3.67 -8.90
N ALA A 12 -17.87 -3.01 -10.00
CA ALA A 12 -17.89 -3.63 -11.32
C ALA A 12 -16.49 -3.53 -11.93
N VAL A 13 -15.92 -4.66 -12.30
CA VAL A 13 -14.61 -4.75 -12.95
C VAL A 13 -14.82 -5.11 -14.41
N LEU A 14 -14.43 -4.21 -15.32
CA LEU A 14 -14.46 -4.43 -16.76
C LEU A 14 -13.07 -4.80 -17.24
N ILE A 15 -12.92 -6.02 -17.72
CA ILE A 15 -11.64 -6.54 -18.23
C ILE A 15 -11.65 -6.41 -19.75
N THR A 16 -10.63 -5.75 -20.31
CA THR A 16 -10.44 -5.57 -21.75
C THR A 16 -8.96 -5.77 -22.09
N ASN A 17 -8.64 -6.78 -22.88
CA ASN A 17 -7.26 -7.07 -23.34
C ASN A 17 -6.22 -7.11 -22.20
N ASN A 18 -6.49 -7.78 -21.10
CA ASN A 18 -5.66 -7.88 -19.89
C ASN A 18 -5.49 -6.56 -19.11
N ASP A 19 -6.23 -5.53 -19.47
CA ASP A 19 -6.36 -4.30 -18.69
C ASP A 19 -7.74 -4.25 -18.02
N ARG A 20 -7.88 -3.44 -16.97
CA ARG A 20 -9.11 -3.34 -16.22
C ARG A 20 -9.52 -1.91 -15.95
N SER A 21 -10.81 -1.67 -16.05
CA SER A 21 -11.47 -0.46 -15.57
C SER A 21 -12.43 -0.84 -14.44
N MET A 22 -12.49 -0.04 -13.40
CA MET A 22 -13.33 -0.29 -12.23
C MET A 22 -14.32 0.85 -12.03
N VAL A 23 -15.58 0.48 -11.77
CA VAL A 23 -16.63 1.41 -11.34
C VAL A 23 -17.14 0.94 -9.99
N THR A 24 -16.96 1.78 -8.97
CA THR A 24 -17.25 1.43 -7.58
C THR A 24 -18.36 2.30 -7.02
N ASP A 25 -19.34 1.68 -6.37
CA ASP A 25 -20.28 2.32 -5.47
C ASP A 25 -19.98 1.85 -4.05
N LEU A 26 -19.48 2.76 -3.20
CA LEU A 26 -18.99 2.43 -1.87
C LEU A 26 -20.10 2.20 -0.84
N LEU A 27 -21.31 2.74 -1.06
CA LEU A 27 -22.50 2.50 -0.22
C LEU A 27 -22.17 2.52 1.29
N ALA A 28 -22.39 1.39 1.99
CA ALA A 28 -22.13 1.25 3.43
C ALA A 28 -20.67 1.54 3.83
N ALA A 29 -19.71 1.36 2.93
CA ALA A 29 -18.31 1.70 3.21
C ALA A 29 -18.11 3.20 3.44
N ASN A 30 -18.85 4.06 2.72
CA ASN A 30 -18.83 5.51 2.93
C ASN A 30 -19.49 5.94 4.25
N ALA A 31 -20.31 5.10 4.85
CA ALA A 31 -20.95 5.37 6.14
C ALA A 31 -20.07 5.00 7.37
N TYR A 32 -18.84 4.54 7.14
CA TYR A 32 -17.91 4.20 8.22
C TYR A 32 -17.65 5.41 9.12
N LYS A 33 -17.71 5.20 10.43
CA LYS A 33 -17.51 6.25 11.44
C LYS A 33 -16.40 5.87 12.41
N ILE A 34 -15.62 6.85 12.81
CA ILE A 34 -14.52 6.69 13.78
C ILE A 34 -14.98 6.11 15.12
N ASP A 35 -16.23 6.35 15.52
CA ASP A 35 -16.78 5.83 16.77
C ASP A 35 -16.81 4.30 16.79
N HIS A 36 -16.99 3.65 15.64
CA HIS A 36 -16.86 2.20 15.54
C HIS A 36 -15.45 1.73 15.92
N LEU A 37 -14.41 2.41 15.41
CA LEU A 37 -13.02 2.11 15.76
C LEU A 37 -12.74 2.26 17.25
N LYS A 38 -13.36 3.25 17.89
CA LYS A 38 -13.19 3.56 19.32
C LYS A 38 -13.94 2.61 20.26
N THR A 39 -14.81 1.73 19.73
CA THR A 39 -15.49 0.76 20.60
C THR A 39 -14.47 -0.16 21.30
N PRO A 40 -14.67 -0.53 22.59
CA PRO A 40 -13.69 -1.31 23.34
C PRO A 40 -13.29 -2.62 22.65
N LYS A 41 -14.25 -3.29 22.00
CA LYS A 41 -14.02 -4.54 21.26
C LYS A 41 -13.05 -4.33 20.08
N ILE A 42 -13.30 -3.30 19.26
CA ILE A 42 -12.47 -3.03 18.08
C ILE A 42 -11.11 -2.44 18.50
N TRP A 43 -11.12 -1.51 19.47
CA TRP A 43 -9.88 -0.92 19.95
C TRP A 43 -8.93 -1.95 20.57
N SER A 44 -9.45 -2.97 21.24
CA SER A 44 -8.61 -4.07 21.75
C SER A 44 -7.85 -4.83 20.66
N LEU A 45 -8.37 -4.87 19.41
CA LEU A 45 -7.65 -5.44 18.25
C LEU A 45 -6.53 -4.52 17.80
N VAL A 46 -6.78 -3.20 17.81
CA VAL A 46 -5.76 -2.19 17.51
C VAL A 46 -4.60 -2.31 18.51
N GLU A 47 -4.89 -2.44 19.80
CA GLU A 47 -3.86 -2.60 20.83
C GLU A 47 -3.02 -3.87 20.67
N LYS A 48 -3.61 -4.96 20.20
CA LYS A 48 -2.93 -6.23 19.95
C LYS A 48 -2.12 -6.26 18.66
N ALA A 49 -2.45 -5.41 17.69
CA ALA A 49 -1.75 -5.37 16.42
C ALA A 49 -0.26 -5.01 16.60
N THR A 50 0.61 -5.64 15.85
CA THR A 50 2.06 -5.38 15.85
C THR A 50 2.48 -4.42 14.75
N CYS A 51 1.63 -4.22 13.75
CA CYS A 51 1.83 -3.31 12.62
C CYS A 51 0.47 -2.81 12.14
N PHE A 52 0.47 -1.64 11.50
CA PHE A 52 -0.72 -1.07 10.88
C PHE A 52 -0.46 -0.79 9.41
N TYR A 53 -1.38 -1.23 8.58
CA TYR A 53 -1.40 -0.93 7.16
C TYR A 53 -2.68 -0.21 6.79
N VAL A 54 -2.55 0.89 6.06
CA VAL A 54 -3.68 1.67 5.54
C VAL A 54 -3.52 1.81 4.03
N GLY A 55 -4.52 1.38 3.28
CA GLY A 55 -4.64 1.70 1.86
C GLY A 55 -5.11 3.15 1.68
N GLY A 56 -4.59 3.84 0.69
CA GLY A 56 -4.91 5.25 0.38
C GLY A 56 -6.40 5.47 0.11
N TYR A 57 -7.09 4.48 -0.43
CA TYR A 57 -8.56 4.54 -0.62
C TYR A 57 -9.31 4.86 0.68
N PHE A 58 -8.80 4.43 1.84
CA PHE A 58 -9.46 4.71 3.11
C PHE A 58 -9.47 6.21 3.47
N LEU A 59 -8.59 7.00 2.85
CA LEU A 59 -8.57 8.47 3.01
C LEU A 59 -9.80 9.15 2.37
N THR A 60 -10.48 8.48 1.45
CA THR A 60 -11.74 8.98 0.88
C THR A 60 -12.92 8.81 1.85
N VAL A 61 -12.78 7.93 2.83
CA VAL A 61 -13.85 7.53 3.75
C VAL A 61 -13.65 8.11 5.15
N SER A 62 -12.49 7.88 5.78
CA SER A 62 -12.28 8.29 7.16
C SER A 62 -10.82 8.65 7.47
N PRO A 63 -10.31 9.80 6.98
CA PRO A 63 -9.01 10.31 7.38
C PRO A 63 -8.80 10.38 8.91
N PRO A 64 -9.81 10.78 9.72
CA PRO A 64 -9.63 10.82 11.18
C PRO A 64 -9.36 9.45 11.80
N SER A 65 -9.94 8.38 11.25
CA SER A 65 -9.65 7.01 11.72
C SER A 65 -8.24 6.58 11.39
N ALA A 66 -7.76 6.89 10.17
CA ALA A 66 -6.39 6.62 9.77
C ALA A 66 -5.39 7.38 10.66
N MET A 67 -5.67 8.65 10.98
CA MET A 67 -4.85 9.48 11.86
C MET A 67 -4.80 8.91 13.28
N LEU A 68 -5.93 8.52 13.85
CA LEU A 68 -6.00 7.92 15.18
C LEU A 68 -5.12 6.66 15.28
N ILE A 69 -5.10 5.83 14.24
CA ILE A 69 -4.22 4.64 14.17
C ILE A 69 -2.75 5.05 14.03
N ALA A 70 -2.44 6.05 13.22
CA ALA A 70 -1.08 6.53 13.00
C ALA A 70 -0.47 7.10 14.30
N GLU A 71 -1.23 7.90 15.02
CA GLU A 71 -0.84 8.45 16.33
C GLU A 71 -0.64 7.34 17.38
N HIS A 72 -1.55 6.36 17.41
CA HIS A 72 -1.41 5.19 18.29
C HIS A 72 -0.16 4.37 17.95
N ALA A 73 0.10 4.13 16.66
CA ALA A 73 1.29 3.43 16.18
C ALA A 73 2.57 4.13 16.67
N LEU A 74 2.65 5.46 16.47
CA LEU A 74 3.78 6.27 16.94
C LEU A 74 3.95 6.16 18.47
N ALA A 75 2.87 6.35 19.23
CA ALA A 75 2.89 6.30 20.69
C ALA A 75 3.34 4.94 21.25
N LYS A 76 3.07 3.85 20.50
CA LYS A 76 3.44 2.48 20.88
C LYS A 76 4.75 1.99 20.22
N GLY A 77 5.40 2.82 19.40
CA GLY A 77 6.60 2.45 18.67
C GLY A 77 6.39 1.34 17.62
N LYS A 78 5.13 1.14 17.18
CA LYS A 78 4.73 0.13 16.21
C LYS A 78 4.82 0.69 14.79
N PRO A 79 5.17 -0.13 13.78
CA PRO A 79 5.19 0.34 12.39
C PRO A 79 3.80 0.77 11.90
N PHE A 80 3.77 1.94 11.24
CA PHE A 80 2.62 2.40 10.47
C PHE A 80 3.00 2.44 9.00
N THR A 81 2.24 1.78 8.15
CA THR A 81 2.52 1.64 6.73
C THR A 81 1.34 2.12 5.90
N LEU A 82 1.65 2.75 4.77
CA LEU A 82 0.66 3.43 3.92
C LEU A 82 0.89 3.05 2.46
N ASN A 83 -0.19 2.90 1.70
CA ASN A 83 -0.15 2.73 0.26
C ASN A 83 -0.84 3.92 -0.42
N LEU A 84 -0.25 4.44 -1.49
CA LEU A 84 -0.87 5.51 -2.31
C LEU A 84 -2.15 5.04 -3.00
N SER A 85 -2.21 3.77 -3.39
CA SER A 85 -3.38 3.01 -3.89
C SER A 85 -3.96 3.45 -5.24
N ALA A 86 -3.95 4.72 -5.56
CA ALA A 86 -4.42 5.23 -6.86
C ALA A 86 -3.89 6.64 -7.12
N PRO A 87 -3.67 7.02 -8.41
CA PRO A 87 -3.18 8.36 -8.77
C PRO A 87 -4.06 9.51 -8.27
N PHE A 88 -5.38 9.30 -8.17
CA PHE A 88 -6.30 10.34 -7.70
C PHE A 88 -6.20 10.62 -6.20
N ILE A 89 -5.62 9.70 -5.40
CA ILE A 89 -5.44 9.93 -3.96
C ILE A 89 -4.48 11.11 -3.69
N PRO A 90 -3.25 11.13 -4.18
CA PRO A 90 -2.40 12.30 -3.99
C PRO A 90 -2.90 13.57 -4.72
N GLU A 91 -3.76 13.42 -5.72
CA GLU A 91 -4.33 14.56 -6.45
C GLU A 91 -5.46 15.26 -5.69
N PHE A 92 -6.43 14.49 -5.18
CA PHE A 92 -7.64 15.04 -4.55
C PHE A 92 -7.67 14.91 -3.03
N PHE A 93 -6.86 14.02 -2.45
CA PHE A 93 -6.77 13.76 -1.01
C PHE A 93 -5.37 14.05 -0.47
N LYS A 94 -4.69 15.04 -1.07
CA LYS A 94 -3.33 15.44 -0.69
C LYS A 94 -3.20 15.81 0.78
N GLU A 95 -4.11 16.61 1.32
CA GLU A 95 -4.03 17.08 2.71
C GLU A 95 -4.06 15.92 3.72
N PRO A 96 -5.05 15.00 3.71
CA PRO A 96 -5.04 13.85 4.61
C PRO A 96 -3.85 12.92 4.36
N LEU A 97 -3.40 12.73 3.11
CA LEU A 97 -2.21 11.96 2.80
C LEU A 97 -0.95 12.56 3.45
N MET A 98 -0.75 13.86 3.28
CA MET A 98 0.39 14.59 3.86
C MET A 98 0.35 14.63 5.38
N SER A 99 -0.84 14.64 5.99
CA SER A 99 -0.99 14.56 7.44
C SER A 99 -0.54 13.22 8.02
N LEU A 100 -0.71 12.11 7.28
CA LEU A 100 -0.27 10.77 7.68
C LEU A 100 1.21 10.50 7.41
N LEU A 101 1.79 11.20 6.45
CA LEU A 101 3.14 10.92 6.00
C LEU A 101 4.20 11.02 7.10
N PRO A 102 4.15 11.99 8.05
CA PRO A 102 5.09 12.05 9.18
C PRO A 102 5.11 10.80 10.06
N PHE A 103 4.01 10.06 10.11
CA PHE A 103 3.87 8.82 10.88
C PHE A 103 4.28 7.57 10.10
N THR A 104 4.38 7.69 8.76
CA THR A 104 4.56 6.54 7.86
C THR A 104 5.99 6.01 7.87
N ASP A 105 6.17 4.75 8.29
CA ASP A 105 7.46 4.04 8.28
C ASP A 105 7.75 3.42 6.91
N VAL A 106 6.73 2.84 6.25
CA VAL A 106 6.86 2.30 4.88
C VAL A 106 5.74 2.88 4.02
N LEU A 107 6.11 3.53 2.92
CA LEU A 107 5.19 4.04 1.90
C LEU A 107 5.29 3.16 0.65
N PHE A 108 4.15 2.63 0.21
CA PHE A 108 4.02 1.87 -1.03
C PHE A 108 3.32 2.68 -2.12
N GLY A 109 3.62 2.34 -3.36
CA GLY A 109 2.91 2.83 -4.54
C GLY A 109 3.46 2.21 -5.81
N ASN A 110 2.76 2.43 -6.92
CA ASN A 110 3.26 2.11 -8.25
C ASN A 110 3.82 3.36 -8.96
N GLU A 111 4.33 3.20 -10.18
CA GLU A 111 4.93 4.29 -10.95
C GLU A 111 3.95 5.44 -11.22
N THR A 112 2.68 5.17 -11.52
CA THR A 112 1.68 6.19 -11.83
C THR A 112 1.23 6.94 -10.59
N GLU A 113 1.09 6.24 -9.48
CA GLU A 113 0.80 6.83 -8.15
C GLU A 113 1.94 7.71 -7.67
N ALA A 114 3.19 7.24 -7.81
CA ALA A 114 4.38 8.00 -7.46
C ALA A 114 4.52 9.29 -8.28
N GLN A 115 4.26 9.22 -9.59
CA GLN A 115 4.28 10.39 -10.47
C GLN A 115 3.17 11.38 -10.11
N SER A 116 1.94 10.90 -9.83
CA SER A 116 0.85 11.75 -9.37
C SER A 116 1.19 12.42 -8.04
N PHE A 117 1.80 11.67 -7.11
CA PHE A 117 2.23 12.21 -5.84
C PHE A 117 3.32 13.29 -6.01
N ALA A 118 4.32 13.03 -6.85
CA ALA A 118 5.37 14.01 -7.18
C ALA A 118 4.77 15.30 -7.76
N LYS A 119 3.84 15.18 -8.72
CA LYS A 119 3.11 16.31 -9.32
C LYS A 119 2.35 17.09 -8.24
N SER A 120 1.65 16.43 -7.34
CA SER A 120 0.92 17.08 -6.25
C SER A 120 1.83 17.86 -5.31
N LEU A 121 3.08 17.44 -5.17
CA LEU A 121 4.13 18.11 -4.37
C LEU A 121 4.88 19.21 -5.14
N GLY A 122 4.57 19.41 -6.44
CA GLY A 122 5.26 20.38 -7.29
C GLY A 122 6.66 19.91 -7.74
N TYR A 123 6.90 18.60 -7.79
CA TYR A 123 8.16 18.07 -8.32
C TYR A 123 8.09 17.99 -9.85
N GLU A 124 9.04 18.63 -10.51
CA GLU A 124 9.17 18.64 -11.98
C GLU A 124 10.05 17.45 -12.46
N THR A 125 9.77 16.26 -11.98
CA THR A 125 10.50 15.04 -12.37
C THR A 125 9.57 13.87 -12.55
N SER A 126 9.88 13.00 -13.53
CA SER A 126 9.24 11.70 -13.73
C SER A 126 10.16 10.54 -13.34
N ASP A 127 11.39 10.82 -12.93
CA ASP A 127 12.32 9.78 -12.47
C ASP A 127 11.89 9.26 -11.11
N LEU A 128 11.49 7.99 -11.09
CA LEU A 128 11.02 7.33 -9.86
C LEU A 128 12.09 7.25 -8.77
N LYS A 129 13.36 7.18 -9.13
CA LYS A 129 14.46 7.16 -8.15
C LYS A 129 14.56 8.50 -7.45
N GLU A 130 14.47 9.59 -8.20
CA GLU A 130 14.46 10.94 -7.65
C GLU A 130 13.20 11.19 -6.82
N ILE A 131 12.02 10.78 -7.30
CA ILE A 131 10.76 10.88 -6.55
C ILE A 131 10.88 10.11 -5.24
N ALA A 132 11.32 8.85 -5.27
CA ALA A 132 11.46 8.02 -4.08
C ALA A 132 12.42 8.65 -3.06
N LYS A 133 13.54 9.21 -3.52
CA LYS A 133 14.50 9.92 -2.67
C LYS A 133 13.84 11.11 -1.97
N ARG A 134 13.24 12.04 -2.73
CA ARG A 134 12.61 13.25 -2.18
C ARG A 134 11.48 12.91 -1.21
N VAL A 135 10.66 11.91 -1.53
CA VAL A 135 9.57 11.45 -0.66
C VAL A 135 10.12 10.81 0.63
N CYS A 136 11.22 10.07 0.53
CA CYS A 136 11.88 9.47 1.69
C CYS A 136 12.40 10.54 2.67
N GLU A 137 12.85 11.69 2.17
CA GLU A 137 13.41 12.81 2.93
C GLU A 137 12.36 13.74 3.53
N LEU A 138 11.07 13.59 3.20
CA LEU A 138 10.01 14.40 3.78
C LEU A 138 9.93 14.21 5.31
N PRO A 139 9.45 15.22 6.05
CA PRO A 139 9.41 15.19 7.52
C PRO A 139 8.81 13.90 8.10
N LYS A 140 9.36 13.47 9.23
CA LYS A 140 8.92 12.27 9.95
C LYS A 140 8.87 12.55 11.46
N SER A 141 7.87 11.95 12.14
CA SER A 141 7.61 12.18 13.57
C SER A 141 8.50 11.36 14.51
N ASN A 142 9.26 10.40 13.97
CA ASN A 142 10.24 9.62 14.72
C ASN A 142 11.61 9.61 14.01
N SER A 143 12.63 9.10 14.67
CA SER A 143 14.01 9.04 14.16
C SER A 143 14.29 7.91 13.18
N LYS A 144 13.34 6.97 12.97
CA LYS A 144 13.54 5.87 12.03
C LYS A 144 13.46 6.39 10.60
N PRO A 145 14.37 6.04 9.69
CA PRO A 145 14.26 6.43 8.29
C PRO A 145 12.97 5.84 7.67
N ARG A 146 12.27 6.65 6.87
CA ARG A 146 11.17 6.15 6.05
C ARG A 146 11.72 5.23 4.98
N ILE A 147 10.96 4.20 4.68
CA ILE A 147 11.18 3.32 3.53
C ILE A 147 10.12 3.68 2.49
N VAL A 148 10.55 4.02 1.27
CA VAL A 148 9.65 4.25 0.13
C VAL A 148 9.86 3.13 -0.86
N VAL A 149 8.79 2.46 -1.26
CA VAL A 149 8.81 1.29 -2.15
C VAL A 149 7.89 1.56 -3.33
N PHE A 150 8.45 1.70 -4.53
CA PHE A 150 7.70 1.89 -5.76
C PHE A 150 7.87 0.71 -6.71
N THR A 151 6.75 0.08 -7.04
CA THR A 151 6.69 -1.00 -8.03
C THR A 151 6.49 -0.42 -9.43
N GLN A 152 6.95 -1.14 -10.47
CA GLN A 152 6.87 -0.70 -11.86
C GLN A 152 6.45 -1.83 -12.81
N GLY A 153 5.47 -2.64 -12.41
CA GLY A 153 5.01 -3.76 -13.22
C GLY A 153 6.13 -4.73 -13.58
N SER A 154 6.54 -4.75 -14.84
CA SER A 154 7.61 -5.64 -15.35
C SER A 154 9.03 -5.09 -15.15
N LYS A 155 9.19 -3.92 -14.56
CA LYS A 155 10.49 -3.31 -14.29
C LYS A 155 10.90 -3.52 -12.83
N GLU A 156 12.12 -3.08 -12.50
CA GLU A 156 12.69 -3.18 -11.15
C GLU A 156 11.83 -2.45 -10.10
N THR A 157 11.76 -3.01 -8.91
CA THR A 157 11.20 -2.33 -7.74
C THR A 157 12.23 -1.34 -7.19
N ILE A 158 11.82 -0.07 -7.03
CA ILE A 158 12.66 1.00 -6.47
C ILE A 158 12.41 1.10 -4.98
N VAL A 159 13.48 1.09 -4.19
CA VAL A 159 13.41 1.34 -2.74
C VAL A 159 14.35 2.46 -2.36
N ALA A 160 13.84 3.45 -1.64
CA ALA A 160 14.62 4.52 -1.02
C ALA A 160 14.50 4.45 0.51
N THR A 161 15.63 4.49 1.21
CA THR A 161 15.67 4.55 2.68
C THR A 161 17.03 5.05 3.15
N GLY A 162 17.07 5.89 4.19
CA GLY A 162 18.30 6.36 4.81
C GLY A 162 19.26 7.05 3.83
N GLY A 163 18.76 7.76 2.81
CA GLY A 163 19.54 8.40 1.76
C GLY A 163 20.05 7.47 0.67
N LYS A 164 19.81 6.16 0.76
CA LYS A 164 20.19 5.17 -0.25
C LYS A 164 18.99 4.82 -1.14
N ILE A 165 19.26 4.71 -2.44
CA ILE A 165 18.29 4.22 -3.43
C ILE A 165 18.82 2.91 -4.00
N THR A 166 17.97 1.89 -4.02
CA THR A 166 18.31 0.58 -4.55
C THR A 166 17.22 0.12 -5.51
N SER A 167 17.62 -0.43 -6.66
CA SER A 167 16.72 -1.11 -7.59
C SER A 167 16.85 -2.60 -7.38
N TYR A 168 15.72 -3.28 -7.25
CA TYR A 168 15.64 -4.72 -7.07
C TYR A 168 14.98 -5.36 -8.28
N PRO A 169 15.57 -6.41 -8.86
CA PRO A 169 14.98 -7.11 -9.99
C PRO A 169 13.67 -7.78 -9.58
N ILE A 170 12.75 -7.87 -10.54
CA ILE A 170 11.54 -8.67 -10.41
C ILE A 170 11.80 -10.11 -10.84
N ILE A 171 10.85 -11.01 -10.55
CA ILE A 171 10.84 -12.37 -11.08
C ILE A 171 10.34 -12.29 -12.53
N PRO A 172 11.17 -12.68 -13.52
CA PRO A 172 10.76 -12.67 -14.91
C PRO A 172 9.60 -13.63 -15.15
N LEU A 173 8.54 -13.15 -15.79
CA LEU A 173 7.39 -13.96 -16.16
C LEU A 173 7.06 -13.76 -17.64
N ALA A 174 6.83 -14.85 -18.38
CA ALA A 174 6.40 -14.78 -19.78
C ALA A 174 4.98 -14.16 -19.83
N LYS A 175 4.75 -13.31 -20.84
CA LYS A 175 3.48 -12.56 -20.96
C LYS A 175 2.25 -13.47 -21.00
N GLU A 176 2.39 -14.65 -21.58
CA GLU A 176 1.34 -15.66 -21.74
C GLU A 176 0.90 -16.26 -20.40
N LYS A 177 1.72 -16.12 -19.37
CA LYS A 177 1.41 -16.56 -18.01
C LYS A 177 0.70 -15.49 -17.17
N ILE A 178 0.64 -14.26 -17.64
CA ILE A 178 -0.06 -13.16 -16.97
C ILE A 178 -1.53 -13.26 -17.35
N ILE A 179 -2.37 -13.61 -16.40
CA ILE A 179 -3.81 -13.76 -16.57
C ILE A 179 -4.53 -12.48 -16.14
N ASP A 180 -4.27 -12.01 -14.92
CA ASP A 180 -4.90 -10.81 -14.37
C ASP A 180 -3.94 -10.11 -13.39
N THR A 181 -3.75 -8.81 -13.54
CA THR A 181 -2.89 -8.01 -12.66
C THR A 181 -3.62 -7.42 -11.45
N THR A 182 -4.91 -7.75 -11.27
CA THR A 182 -5.71 -7.31 -10.13
C THR A 182 -5.12 -7.83 -8.82
N GLY A 183 -4.92 -6.94 -7.86
CA GLY A 183 -4.37 -7.30 -6.56
C GLY A 183 -2.85 -7.52 -6.52
N ALA A 184 -2.12 -7.32 -7.63
CA ALA A 184 -0.65 -7.48 -7.65
C ALA A 184 0.05 -6.56 -6.63
N GLY A 185 -0.42 -5.31 -6.50
CA GLY A 185 0.13 -4.34 -5.54
C GLY A 185 -0.13 -4.74 -4.09
N ASP A 186 -1.34 -5.22 -3.79
CA ASP A 186 -1.70 -5.70 -2.45
C ASP A 186 -0.94 -6.97 -2.09
N ALA A 187 -0.78 -7.88 -3.06
CA ALA A 187 0.00 -9.10 -2.93
C ALA A 187 1.48 -8.79 -2.65
N PHE A 188 2.06 -7.85 -3.39
CA PHE A 188 3.42 -7.35 -3.15
C PHE A 188 3.55 -6.79 -1.74
N THR A 189 2.63 -5.92 -1.33
CA THR A 189 2.64 -5.30 0.00
C THR A 189 2.54 -6.36 1.11
N GLY A 190 1.65 -7.34 0.96
CA GLY A 190 1.52 -8.45 1.92
C GLY A 190 2.80 -9.28 2.03
N GLY A 191 3.39 -9.65 0.89
CA GLY A 191 4.67 -10.37 0.85
C GLY A 191 5.82 -9.57 1.48
N PHE A 192 5.93 -8.29 1.16
CA PHE A 192 6.94 -7.39 1.74
C PHE A 192 6.78 -7.30 3.27
N LEU A 193 5.59 -7.00 3.75
CA LEU A 193 5.31 -6.83 5.18
C LEU A 193 5.51 -8.12 5.96
N SER A 194 5.27 -9.30 5.37
CA SER A 194 5.51 -10.58 6.01
C SER A 194 6.97 -10.76 6.46
N GLN A 195 7.93 -10.27 5.68
CA GLN A 195 9.36 -10.34 6.00
C GLN A 195 9.82 -9.11 6.81
N TYR A 196 9.25 -7.95 6.53
CA TYR A 196 9.55 -6.72 7.27
C TYR A 196 9.26 -6.86 8.76
N LEU A 197 8.14 -7.50 9.12
CA LEU A 197 7.77 -7.73 10.52
C LEU A 197 8.63 -8.78 11.23
N LEU A 198 9.33 -9.59 10.48
CA LEU A 198 10.37 -10.52 11.00
C LEU A 198 11.74 -9.84 11.12
N ASN A 199 11.83 -8.54 10.82
CA ASN A 199 13.08 -7.76 10.78
C ASN A 199 14.11 -8.32 9.77
N GLU A 200 13.63 -8.91 8.68
CA GLU A 200 14.48 -9.38 7.60
C GLU A 200 15.03 -8.20 6.76
N PRO A 201 16.16 -8.36 6.08
CA PRO A 201 16.71 -7.35 5.20
C PRO A 201 15.71 -6.92 4.12
N ILE A 202 15.78 -5.63 3.71
CA ILE A 202 14.87 -5.06 2.69
C ILE A 202 14.89 -5.86 1.39
N GLU A 203 16.04 -6.37 0.99
CA GLU A 203 16.18 -7.23 -0.18
C GLU A 203 15.26 -8.46 -0.10
N LYS A 204 15.21 -9.12 1.05
CA LYS A 204 14.33 -10.26 1.28
C LYS A 204 12.86 -9.85 1.34
N CYS A 205 12.55 -8.67 1.91
CA CYS A 205 11.20 -8.13 1.90
C CYS A 205 10.69 -7.89 0.47
N VAL A 206 11.51 -7.27 -0.39
CA VAL A 206 11.19 -7.03 -1.80
C VAL A 206 11.06 -8.34 -2.57
N ALA A 207 11.97 -9.28 -2.35
CA ALA A 207 11.91 -10.59 -3.00
C ALA A 207 10.62 -11.34 -2.65
N ALA A 208 10.20 -11.31 -1.38
CA ALA A 208 8.93 -11.89 -0.94
C ALA A 208 7.72 -11.18 -1.57
N GLY A 209 7.74 -9.85 -1.63
CA GLY A 209 6.72 -9.06 -2.31
C GLY A 209 6.59 -9.45 -3.79
N ASN A 210 7.72 -9.48 -4.51
CA ASN A 210 7.76 -9.88 -5.93
C ASN A 210 7.28 -11.32 -6.13
N TYR A 211 7.64 -12.23 -5.22
CA TYR A 211 7.20 -13.62 -5.27
C TYR A 211 5.68 -13.74 -5.16
N VAL A 212 5.08 -13.11 -4.15
CA VAL A 212 3.63 -13.19 -3.92
C VAL A 212 2.86 -12.50 -5.05
N ALA A 213 3.31 -11.33 -5.53
CA ALA A 213 2.73 -10.67 -6.69
C ALA A 213 2.78 -11.55 -7.94
N CYS A 214 3.93 -12.21 -8.19
CA CYS A 214 4.10 -13.13 -9.31
C CYS A 214 3.13 -14.33 -9.23
N GLN A 215 2.82 -14.83 -8.03
CA GLN A 215 1.84 -15.92 -7.87
C GLN A 215 0.40 -15.46 -8.18
N VAL A 216 0.04 -14.24 -7.77
CA VAL A 216 -1.31 -13.70 -7.96
C VAL A 216 -1.60 -13.40 -9.41
N ILE A 217 -0.68 -12.75 -10.14
CA ILE A 217 -0.93 -12.32 -11.53
C ILE A 217 -1.05 -13.49 -12.54
N GLN A 218 -0.76 -14.72 -12.12
CA GLN A 218 -0.94 -15.94 -12.92
C GLN A 218 -2.32 -16.59 -12.69
N ARG A 219 -3.26 -15.87 -12.06
CA ARG A 219 -4.58 -16.38 -11.69
C ARG A 219 -5.66 -15.38 -12.07
N ASP A 220 -6.86 -15.88 -12.14
CA ASP A 220 -8.05 -15.04 -12.33
C ASP A 220 -8.47 -14.42 -10.99
N GLY A 221 -8.56 -13.10 -10.96
CA GLY A 221 -8.81 -12.31 -9.77
C GLY A 221 -7.69 -12.35 -8.71
N PRO A 222 -7.83 -11.64 -7.60
CA PRO A 222 -6.84 -11.56 -6.52
C PRO A 222 -6.87 -12.81 -5.64
N SER A 223 -6.55 -13.96 -6.21
CA SER A 223 -6.58 -15.26 -5.55
C SER A 223 -5.18 -15.81 -5.28
N TYR A 224 -5.05 -16.61 -4.21
CA TYR A 224 -3.80 -17.26 -3.83
C TYR A 224 -3.90 -18.77 -4.05
N PRO A 225 -2.76 -19.46 -4.32
CA PRO A 225 -2.74 -20.93 -4.34
C PRO A 225 -3.18 -21.48 -2.97
N ASN A 226 -3.90 -22.61 -2.98
CA ASN A 226 -4.29 -23.31 -1.74
C ASN A 226 -3.14 -24.10 -1.11
N GLU A 227 -2.04 -24.28 -1.86
CA GLU A 227 -0.87 -25.01 -1.38
C GLU A 227 0.06 -24.10 -0.57
N PRO A 228 0.77 -24.66 0.44
CA PRO A 228 1.75 -23.88 1.19
C PRO A 228 2.81 -23.28 0.27
N HIS A 229 3.07 -21.99 0.44
CA HIS A 229 4.10 -21.32 -0.34
C HIS A 229 5.50 -21.77 0.07
N SER A 230 6.32 -22.11 -0.91
CA SER A 230 7.74 -22.42 -0.73
C SER A 230 8.62 -21.22 -1.12
N PHE A 231 8.35 -20.03 -0.55
CA PHE A 231 9.27 -18.91 -0.74
C PHE A 231 10.63 -19.28 -0.11
N LYS A 232 11.67 -19.32 -0.95
CA LYS A 232 13.05 -19.47 -0.53
C LYS A 232 13.83 -18.27 -1.03
N PHE A 233 14.57 -17.62 -0.13
CA PHE A 233 15.49 -16.55 -0.43
C PHE A 233 16.89 -17.09 -0.58
#